data_e9288295873ab4471e708c1fbc6c4071
#
_entry.id   e9288295873ab4471e708c1fbc6c4071
#
_cell.length_a   1.000
_cell.length_b   1.000
_cell.length_c   1.000
_cell.angle_alpha   90.00
_cell.angle_beta   90.00
_cell.angle_gamma   90.00
#
_symmetry.space_group_name_H-M   'P 1'
#
loop_
_entity.id
_entity.type
_entity.pdbx_description
1 polymer ?
#
loop_
_entity_poly.entity_id
_entity_poly.type
_entity_poly.pdbx_seq_one_letter_code
_entity_poly.pdbx_strand_id
1 'polypeptide(L)'
;MSRNILIVDDEEDVQAIAKLGLEMGAGWNVLTASSGQEALDVAANRQPDVILLDMMMPDMDGRATLQQLKANPATKTIPVILLTAKVQESDRESFTYLDVAAVFAKPFRPLKLAEQISEALGWG
;
A
#
# COMPACT_ATOMS: atom_id res chain seq x y z
N MET A 1 19.27 5.48 -1.14
CA MET A 1 18.31 6.59 -1.18
C MET A 1 17.08 6.27 -0.36
N SER A 2 16.60 7.25 0.39
CA SER A 2 15.37 7.11 1.16
C SER A 2 14.16 7.08 0.25
N ARG A 3 13.24 6.15 0.53
CA ARG A 3 11.93 6.09 -0.11
C ARG A 3 10.88 6.47 0.92
N ASN A 4 9.79 7.04 0.47
CA ASN A 4 8.64 7.37 1.33
C ASN A 4 7.51 6.41 1.00
N ILE A 5 7.10 5.62 1.98
CA ILE A 5 6.08 4.59 1.83
C ILE A 5 4.86 5.00 2.65
N LEU A 6 3.67 4.95 2.05
CA LEU A 6 2.43 5.15 2.78
C LEU A 6 1.78 3.78 3.03
N ILE A 7 1.57 3.45 4.30
CA ILE A 7 0.85 2.24 4.71
C ILE A 7 -0.57 2.64 5.09
N VAL A 8 -1.55 2.06 4.41
CA VAL A 8 -2.96 2.32 4.69
C VAL A 8 -3.60 1.05 5.22
N ASP A 9 -3.94 1.06 6.50
CA ASP A 9 -4.55 -0.09 7.18
C ASP A 9 -5.27 0.42 8.42
N ASP A 10 -6.46 -0.09 8.70
CA ASP A 10 -7.21 0.30 9.89
C ASP A 10 -6.69 -0.36 11.17
N GLU A 11 -5.84 -1.37 11.06
CA GLU A 11 -5.23 -2.05 12.19
C GLU A 11 -3.88 -1.41 12.53
N GLU A 12 -3.77 -0.82 13.70
CA GLU A 12 -2.54 -0.17 14.14
C GLU A 12 -1.36 -1.15 14.25
N ASP A 13 -1.63 -2.39 14.62
CA ASP A 13 -0.59 -3.43 14.72
C ASP A 13 0.05 -3.70 13.36
N VAL A 14 -0.76 -3.76 12.31
CA VAL A 14 -0.25 -3.98 10.95
C VAL A 14 0.58 -2.78 10.51
N GLN A 15 0.12 -1.57 10.79
CA GLN A 15 0.88 -0.34 10.50
C GLN A 15 2.25 -0.37 11.18
N ALA A 16 2.27 -0.70 12.48
CA ALA A 16 3.49 -0.71 13.27
C ALA A 16 4.48 -1.77 12.77
N ILE A 17 3.99 -2.96 12.45
CA ILE A 17 4.82 -4.06 11.98
C ILE A 17 5.42 -3.73 10.60
N ALA A 18 4.61 -3.22 9.69
CA ALA A 18 5.07 -2.83 8.36
C ALA A 18 6.09 -1.71 8.44
N LYS A 19 5.83 -0.70 9.26
CA LYS A 19 6.72 0.43 9.47
C LYS A 19 8.08 -0.05 9.99
N LEU A 20 8.05 -0.88 11.03
CA LEU A 20 9.28 -1.41 11.63
C LEU A 20 10.10 -2.20 10.60
N GLY A 21 9.44 -3.06 9.83
CA GLY A 21 10.10 -3.87 8.81
C GLY A 21 10.76 -3.03 7.72
N LEU A 22 10.07 -2.00 7.24
CA LEU A 22 10.60 -1.13 6.20
C LEU A 22 11.72 -0.22 6.71
N GLU A 23 11.60 0.29 7.92
CA GLU A 23 12.63 1.13 8.53
C GLU A 23 13.90 0.32 8.81
N MET A 24 13.76 -0.87 9.40
CA MET A 24 14.90 -1.72 9.73
C MET A 24 15.48 -2.42 8.49
N GLY A 25 14.61 -2.84 7.57
CA GLY A 25 15.04 -3.59 6.40
C GLY A 25 15.70 -2.74 5.31
N ALA A 26 15.28 -1.49 5.16
CA ALA A 26 15.76 -0.64 4.06
C ALA A 26 16.03 0.81 4.46
N GLY A 27 15.74 1.18 5.69
CA GLY A 27 15.93 2.57 6.14
C GLY A 27 14.99 3.56 5.46
N TRP A 28 13.84 3.09 4.99
CA TRP A 28 12.87 3.96 4.32
C TRP A 28 12.01 4.72 5.32
N ASN A 29 11.48 5.87 4.90
CA ASN A 29 10.53 6.63 5.70
C ASN A 29 9.14 6.07 5.50
N VAL A 30 8.38 5.89 6.58
CA VAL A 30 7.05 5.31 6.51
C VAL A 30 6.02 6.29 7.09
N LEU A 31 5.00 6.57 6.29
CA LEU A 31 3.82 7.31 6.69
C LEU A 31 2.69 6.30 6.87
N THR A 32 1.78 6.57 7.76
CA THR A 32 0.65 5.68 8.02
C THR A 32 -0.67 6.43 7.88
N ALA A 33 -1.71 5.71 7.46
CA ALA A 33 -3.07 6.19 7.40
C ALA A 33 -3.99 5.07 7.87
N SER A 34 -5.01 5.42 8.64
CA SER A 34 -5.92 4.45 9.25
C SER A 34 -7.26 4.31 8.52
N SER A 35 -7.46 5.08 7.47
CA SER A 35 -8.69 5.07 6.67
C SER A 35 -8.40 5.46 5.24
N GLY A 36 -9.36 5.19 4.36
CA GLY A 36 -9.27 5.61 2.97
C GLY A 36 -9.20 7.13 2.83
N GLN A 37 -10.01 7.85 3.57
CA GLN A 37 -10.01 9.31 3.52
C GLN A 37 -8.67 9.90 3.96
N GLU A 38 -8.12 9.40 5.07
CA GLU A 38 -6.81 9.82 5.53
C GLU A 38 -5.73 9.52 4.50
N ALA A 39 -5.83 8.35 3.84
CA ALA A 39 -4.90 7.96 2.79
C ALA A 39 -4.91 8.95 1.62
N LEU A 40 -6.10 9.39 1.20
CA LEU A 40 -6.23 10.36 0.11
C LEU A 40 -5.55 11.68 0.48
N ASP A 41 -5.78 12.15 1.71
CA ASP A 41 -5.19 13.40 2.19
C ASP A 41 -3.67 13.31 2.28
N VAL A 42 -3.16 12.25 2.88
CA VAL A 42 -1.70 12.05 3.03
C VAL A 42 -1.04 11.88 1.67
N ALA A 43 -1.63 11.10 0.78
CA ALA A 43 -1.05 10.87 -0.55
C ALA A 43 -0.95 12.17 -1.35
N ALA A 44 -1.98 13.00 -1.31
CA ALA A 44 -1.99 14.28 -2.03
C ALA A 44 -0.96 15.27 -1.46
N ASN A 45 -0.84 15.31 -0.13
CA ASN A 45 0.02 16.29 0.55
C ASN A 45 1.47 15.87 0.66
N ARG A 46 1.74 14.57 0.82
CA ARG A 46 3.09 14.06 1.09
C ARG A 46 3.73 13.37 -0.10
N GLN A 47 2.98 13.03 -1.13
CA GLN A 47 3.49 12.42 -2.37
C GLN A 47 4.43 11.25 -2.12
N PRO A 48 3.94 10.15 -1.49
CA PRO A 48 4.80 8.98 -1.24
C PRO A 48 5.23 8.31 -2.55
N ASP A 49 6.29 7.52 -2.49
CA ASP A 49 6.81 6.79 -3.65
C ASP A 49 5.96 5.57 -3.99
N VAL A 50 5.28 5.01 -2.99
CA VAL A 50 4.35 3.89 -3.16
C VAL A 50 3.34 3.89 -2.02
N ILE A 51 2.14 3.36 -2.29
CA ILE A 51 1.08 3.19 -1.28
C ILE A 51 0.82 1.70 -1.12
N LEU A 52 0.93 1.20 0.10
CA LEU A 52 0.47 -0.14 0.47
C LEU A 52 -0.94 0.01 1.03
N LEU A 53 -1.92 -0.54 0.35
CA LEU A 53 -3.33 -0.29 0.61
C LEU A 53 -4.06 -1.56 1.00
N ASP A 54 -4.59 -1.58 2.22
CA ASP A 54 -5.43 -2.69 2.70
C ASP A 54 -6.76 -2.69 1.95
N MET A 55 -7.19 -3.86 1.50
CA MET A 55 -8.47 -4.02 0.80
C MET A 55 -9.68 -3.99 1.73
N MET A 56 -9.49 -4.33 3.00
CA MET A 56 -10.58 -4.51 3.96
C MET A 56 -10.55 -3.42 5.03
N MET A 57 -11.23 -2.31 4.77
CA MET A 57 -11.37 -1.21 5.73
C MET A 57 -12.86 -0.88 5.89
N PRO A 58 -13.29 -0.51 7.11
CA PRO A 58 -14.72 -0.39 7.40
C PRO A 58 -15.45 0.76 6.68
N ASP A 59 -14.85 1.94 6.58
CA ASP A 59 -15.56 3.11 6.06
C ASP A 59 -15.43 3.31 4.56
N MET A 60 -14.23 3.13 4.05
CA MET A 60 -13.94 3.22 2.62
C MET A 60 -12.96 2.10 2.30
N ASP A 61 -13.43 1.08 1.59
CA ASP A 61 -12.60 -0.09 1.31
C ASP A 61 -11.46 0.25 0.34
N GLY A 62 -10.57 -0.71 0.15
CA GLY A 62 -9.40 -0.51 -0.70
C GLY A 62 -9.76 -0.18 -2.15
N ARG A 63 -10.82 -0.76 -2.68
CA ARG A 63 -11.24 -0.49 -4.06
C ARG A 63 -11.72 0.94 -4.24
N ALA A 64 -12.55 1.42 -3.31
CA ALA A 64 -13.05 2.79 -3.35
C ALA A 64 -11.91 3.79 -3.19
N THR A 65 -10.98 3.51 -2.27
CA THR A 65 -9.80 4.34 -2.07
C THR A 65 -8.94 4.39 -3.33
N LEU A 66 -8.71 3.23 -3.95
CA LEU A 66 -7.93 3.14 -5.18
C LEU A 66 -8.56 3.95 -6.30
N GLN A 67 -9.87 3.85 -6.47
CA GLN A 67 -10.58 4.60 -7.50
C GLN A 67 -10.37 6.11 -7.33
N GLN A 68 -10.46 6.60 -6.11
CA GLN A 68 -10.28 8.03 -5.83
C GLN A 68 -8.82 8.46 -6.01
N LEU A 69 -7.85 7.63 -5.62
CA LEU A 69 -6.44 7.91 -5.88
C LEU A 69 -6.17 8.04 -7.37
N LYS A 70 -6.72 7.16 -8.18
CA LYS A 70 -6.52 7.16 -9.63
C LYS A 70 -7.30 8.26 -10.35
N ALA A 71 -8.37 8.75 -9.73
CA ALA A 71 -9.16 9.86 -10.29
C ALA A 71 -8.55 11.24 -10.01
N ASN A 72 -7.63 11.33 -9.03
CA ASN A 72 -7.01 12.60 -8.65
C ASN A 72 -5.67 12.78 -9.38
N PRO A 73 -5.52 13.83 -10.21
CA PRO A 73 -4.25 14.08 -10.92
C PRO A 73 -3.02 14.14 -10.01
N ALA A 74 -3.20 14.58 -8.74
CA ALA A 74 -2.10 14.67 -7.79
C ALA A 74 -1.59 13.31 -7.32
N THR A 75 -2.41 12.25 -7.39
CA THR A 75 -2.08 10.94 -6.84
C THR A 75 -2.12 9.80 -7.85
N LYS A 76 -2.68 10.03 -9.03
CA LYS A 76 -2.91 8.94 -10.00
C LYS A 76 -1.66 8.23 -10.47
N THR A 77 -0.50 8.87 -10.42
CA THR A 77 0.77 8.28 -10.85
C THR A 77 1.51 7.56 -9.75
N ILE A 78 1.06 7.68 -8.50
CA ILE A 78 1.69 6.99 -7.38
C ILE A 78 1.35 5.49 -7.48
N PRO A 79 2.33 4.58 -7.54
CA PRO A 79 2.04 3.16 -7.61
C PRO A 79 1.37 2.66 -6.34
N VAL A 80 0.40 1.76 -6.48
CA VAL A 80 -0.34 1.19 -5.37
C VAL A 80 -0.11 -0.32 -5.35
N ILE A 81 0.17 -0.86 -4.17
CA ILE A 81 0.26 -2.29 -3.92
C ILE A 81 -0.86 -2.65 -2.94
N LEU A 82 -1.70 -3.59 -3.31
CA LEU A 82 -2.79 -4.02 -2.43
C LEU A 82 -2.31 -5.05 -1.42
N LEU A 83 -2.81 -4.95 -0.20
CA LEU A 83 -2.62 -5.95 0.85
C LEU A 83 -3.95 -6.63 1.09
N THR A 84 -3.98 -7.96 1.04
CA THR A 84 -5.22 -8.71 1.23
C THR A 84 -4.99 -10.04 1.91
N ALA A 85 -5.90 -10.42 2.81
CA ALA A 85 -5.90 -11.74 3.43
C ALA A 85 -6.43 -12.82 2.48
N LYS A 86 -7.06 -12.41 1.37
CA LYS A 86 -7.68 -13.33 0.40
C LYS A 86 -6.91 -13.33 -0.91
N VAL A 87 -5.86 -14.14 -1.00
CA VAL A 87 -5.13 -14.32 -2.25
C VAL A 87 -5.40 -15.73 -2.79
N GLN A 88 -6.68 -16.03 -3.04
CA GLN A 88 -7.05 -17.24 -3.74
C GLN A 88 -7.08 -16.93 -5.25
N GLU A 89 -6.97 -17.99 -6.05
CA GLU A 89 -6.90 -17.84 -7.50
C GLU A 89 -8.09 -17.08 -8.10
N SER A 90 -9.28 -17.32 -7.56
CA SER A 90 -10.50 -16.62 -7.96
C SER A 90 -10.46 -15.13 -7.63
N ASP A 91 -9.78 -14.77 -6.53
CA ASP A 91 -9.64 -13.37 -6.13
C ASP A 91 -8.61 -12.64 -6.99
N ARG A 92 -7.58 -13.35 -7.45
CA ARG A 92 -6.58 -12.76 -8.34
C ARG A 92 -7.19 -12.29 -9.65
N GLU A 93 -8.15 -13.03 -10.18
CA GLU A 93 -8.85 -12.61 -11.40
C GLU A 93 -9.58 -11.29 -11.21
N SER A 94 -10.17 -11.06 -10.03
CA SER A 94 -10.86 -9.80 -9.76
C SER A 94 -9.89 -8.64 -9.59
N PHE A 95 -8.61 -8.91 -9.24
CA PHE A 95 -7.59 -7.87 -9.08
C PHE A 95 -6.89 -7.51 -10.39
N THR A 96 -6.96 -8.36 -11.42
CA THR A 96 -6.34 -8.05 -12.72
C THR A 96 -6.93 -6.83 -13.39
N TYR A 97 -8.16 -6.47 -13.05
CA TYR A 97 -8.82 -5.30 -13.61
C TYR A 97 -8.52 -4.01 -12.85
N LEU A 98 -7.78 -4.13 -11.74
CA LEU A 98 -7.41 -2.96 -10.95
C LEU A 98 -6.05 -2.44 -11.39
N ASP A 99 -5.92 -1.11 -11.42
CA ASP A 99 -4.66 -0.45 -11.78
C ASP A 99 -3.73 -0.41 -10.58
N VAL A 100 -3.11 -1.55 -10.29
CA VAL A 100 -2.17 -1.71 -9.17
C VAL A 100 -0.87 -2.33 -9.65
N ALA A 101 0.22 -2.02 -8.95
CA ALA A 101 1.53 -2.55 -9.28
C ALA A 101 1.69 -4.00 -8.86
N ALA A 102 1.05 -4.39 -7.74
CA ALA A 102 1.12 -5.76 -7.23
C ALA A 102 0.04 -5.99 -6.18
N VAL A 103 -0.15 -7.26 -5.81
CA VAL A 103 -1.04 -7.66 -4.73
C VAL A 103 -0.24 -8.55 -3.79
N PHE A 104 -0.15 -8.15 -2.53
CA PHE A 104 0.58 -8.91 -1.51
C PHE A 104 -0.40 -9.58 -0.54
N ALA A 105 -0.04 -10.78 -0.10
CA ALA A 105 -0.84 -11.53 0.86
C ALA A 105 -0.57 -11.08 2.30
N LYS A 106 -1.59 -11.16 3.13
CA LYS A 106 -1.45 -11.05 4.58
C LYS A 106 -1.56 -12.46 5.17
N PRO A 107 -0.79 -12.81 6.19
CA PRO A 107 0.27 -11.99 6.78
C PRO A 107 1.52 -11.91 5.88
N PHE A 108 2.20 -10.79 5.92
CA PHE A 108 3.46 -10.60 5.19
C PHE A 108 4.65 -10.74 6.16
N ARG A 109 5.84 -10.91 5.61
CA ARG A 109 7.07 -10.95 6.39
C ARG A 109 7.65 -9.53 6.45
N PRO A 110 7.66 -8.88 7.63
CA PRO A 110 8.05 -7.48 7.72
C PRO A 110 9.44 -7.18 7.16
N LEU A 111 10.43 -8.03 7.44
CA LEU A 111 11.80 -7.83 6.98
C LEU A 111 12.00 -8.13 5.49
N LYS A 112 11.02 -8.74 4.83
CA LYS A 112 11.05 -9.02 3.40
C LYS A 112 10.24 -8.00 2.60
N LEU A 113 9.50 -7.16 3.28
CA LEU A 113 8.55 -6.25 2.63
C LEU A 113 9.25 -5.27 1.67
N ALA A 114 10.37 -4.68 2.10
CA ALA A 114 11.13 -3.75 1.25
C ALA A 114 11.62 -4.43 -0.03
N GLU A 115 12.12 -5.65 0.08
CA GLU A 115 12.59 -6.43 -1.07
C GLU A 115 11.43 -6.71 -2.03
N GLN A 116 10.28 -7.12 -1.50
CA GLN A 116 9.10 -7.41 -2.32
C GLN A 116 8.59 -6.17 -3.04
N ILE A 117 8.57 -5.02 -2.36
CA ILE A 117 8.17 -3.75 -2.97
C ILE A 117 9.14 -3.37 -4.09
N SER A 118 10.45 -3.47 -3.83
CA SER A 118 11.47 -3.14 -4.82
C SER A 118 11.36 -4.01 -6.05
N GLU A 119 11.13 -5.29 -5.88
CA GLU A 119 10.92 -6.21 -7.01
C GLU A 119 9.67 -5.86 -7.81
N ALA A 120 8.57 -5.57 -7.12
CA ALA A 120 7.30 -5.25 -7.77
C ALA A 120 7.37 -3.96 -8.59
N LEU A 121 8.14 -2.98 -8.12
CA LEU A 121 8.23 -1.66 -8.75
C LEU A 121 9.47 -1.49 -9.64
N GLY A 122 10.31 -2.50 -9.73
CA GLY A 122 11.54 -2.40 -10.52
C GLY A 122 12.58 -1.47 -9.91
N TRP A 123 12.55 -1.28 -8.60
CA TRP A 123 13.56 -0.48 -7.91
C TRP A 123 14.84 -1.30 -7.76
N GLY A 124 15.93 -0.76 -8.23
CA GLY A 124 17.21 -1.45 -8.25
C GLY A 124 17.84 -1.76 -6.92
#